data_b09c6f8bd1e57d68f7a514f6bca04654
#
_entry.id   b09c6f8bd1e57d68f7a514f6bca04654
#
_cell.length_a   1.000
_cell.length_b   1.000
_cell.length_c   1.000
_cell.angle_alpha   90.00
_cell.angle_beta   90.00
_cell.angle_gamma   90.00
#
_symmetry.space_group_name_H-M   'P 1'
#
loop_
_entity.id
_entity.type
_entity.pdbx_description
1 polymer ?
#
loop_
_entity_poly.entity_id
_entity_poly.type
_entity_poly.pdbx_seq_one_letter_code
_entity_poly.pdbx_strand_id
1 'polypeptide(L)'
;PRVFTNGVFDILHRGHVTYLEQARALGGSLTVAVNSDASVRHLGKGDDRPMNPLDDRMAVLAALACVDLVVAFDDDTPRALIVACMPEILVKGGDYTAATTAGAAEVVAAGGRFVAVPFAHDRSTTALIAKVRGR
;
A
#
# COMPACT_ATOMS: atom_id res chain seq x y z
N PRO A 1 -4.90 -17.69 3.97
CA PRO A 1 -5.05 -16.41 4.68
C PRO A 1 -5.13 -15.23 3.70
N ARG A 2 -5.91 -14.22 4.05
CA ARG A 2 -6.02 -12.99 3.28
C ARG A 2 -4.93 -12.03 3.73
N VAL A 3 -4.17 -11.52 2.78
CA VAL A 3 -3.13 -10.51 3.02
C VAL A 3 -3.66 -9.16 2.60
N PHE A 4 -3.40 -8.13 3.40
CA PHE A 4 -3.80 -6.76 3.12
C PHE A 4 -2.58 -5.84 3.19
N THR A 5 -2.47 -4.95 2.22
CA THR A 5 -1.51 -3.84 2.25
C THR A 5 -2.15 -2.59 1.69
N ASN A 6 -1.51 -1.44 1.89
CA ASN A 6 -2.01 -0.18 1.37
C ASN A 6 -0.88 0.72 0.91
N GLY A 7 -1.21 1.69 0.09
CA GLY A 7 -0.29 2.70 -0.38
C GLY A 7 -0.90 3.61 -1.42
N VAL A 8 -0.14 4.62 -1.83
CA VAL A 8 -0.54 5.55 -2.88
C VAL A 8 -0.34 4.92 -4.26
N PHE A 9 0.77 4.26 -4.48
CA PHE A 9 1.15 3.59 -5.73
C PHE A 9 0.97 4.52 -6.94
N ASP A 10 1.51 5.72 -6.85
CA ASP A 10 1.33 6.75 -7.87
C ASP A 10 2.01 6.37 -9.18
N ILE A 11 3.29 6.04 -9.11
CA ILE A 11 4.06 5.54 -10.23
C ILE A 11 4.72 4.24 -9.80
N LEU A 12 4.30 3.13 -10.39
CA LEU A 12 4.85 1.82 -10.04
C LEU A 12 6.27 1.68 -10.56
N HIS A 13 7.10 1.06 -9.75
CA HIS A 13 8.46 0.68 -10.12
C HIS A 13 8.76 -0.71 -9.58
N ARG A 14 9.97 -1.22 -9.88
CA ARG A 14 10.36 -2.57 -9.51
C ARG A 14 10.24 -2.85 -8.01
N GLY A 15 10.53 -1.86 -7.18
CA GLY A 15 10.40 -2.01 -5.73
C GLY A 15 8.98 -2.33 -5.29
N HIS A 16 7.99 -1.66 -5.90
CA HIS A 16 6.57 -1.95 -5.63
C HIS A 16 6.20 -3.37 -6.06
N VAL A 17 6.62 -3.79 -7.25
CA VAL A 17 6.28 -5.12 -7.78
C VAL A 17 6.87 -6.22 -6.89
N THR A 18 8.16 -6.10 -6.54
CA THR A 18 8.82 -7.07 -5.65
C THR A 18 8.14 -7.13 -4.29
N TYR A 19 7.82 -5.97 -3.70
CA TYR A 19 7.12 -5.89 -2.43
C TYR A 19 5.75 -6.58 -2.49
N LEU A 20 4.96 -6.29 -3.54
CA LEU A 20 3.63 -6.87 -3.68
C LEU A 20 3.70 -8.39 -3.90
N GLU A 21 4.68 -8.88 -4.64
CA GLU A 21 4.90 -10.32 -4.81
C GLU A 21 5.28 -10.99 -3.48
N GLN A 22 6.12 -10.36 -2.68
CA GLN A 22 6.49 -10.86 -1.36
C GLN A 22 5.28 -10.89 -0.42
N ALA A 23 4.46 -9.84 -0.45
CA ALA A 23 3.23 -9.79 0.34
C ALA A 23 2.26 -10.91 -0.07
N ARG A 24 2.07 -11.12 -1.37
CA ARG A 24 1.18 -12.18 -1.88
C ARG A 24 1.64 -13.57 -1.44
N ALA A 25 2.94 -13.80 -1.38
CA ALA A 25 3.51 -15.09 -0.97
C ALA A 25 3.25 -15.45 0.49
N LEU A 26 2.83 -14.50 1.32
CA LEU A 26 2.54 -14.74 2.75
C LEU A 26 1.20 -15.42 2.98
N GLY A 27 0.30 -15.42 2.00
CA GLY A 27 -1.04 -15.96 2.17
C GLY A 27 -1.66 -16.44 0.87
N GLY A 28 -2.97 -16.62 0.88
CA GLY A 28 -3.73 -17.15 -0.25
C GLY A 28 -4.28 -16.09 -1.20
N SER A 29 -4.35 -14.83 -0.76
CA SER A 29 -4.81 -13.71 -1.59
C SER A 29 -4.21 -12.42 -1.11
N LEU A 30 -4.13 -11.41 -1.99
CA LEU A 30 -3.63 -10.08 -1.66
C LEU A 30 -4.66 -9.01 -2.04
N THR A 31 -5.08 -8.24 -1.05
CA THR A 31 -5.89 -7.04 -1.22
C THR A 31 -4.99 -5.82 -1.08
N VAL A 32 -5.06 -4.92 -2.04
CA VAL A 32 -4.31 -3.65 -2.03
C VAL A 32 -5.30 -2.51 -1.89
N ALA A 33 -5.16 -1.73 -0.83
CA ALA A 33 -5.97 -0.53 -0.60
C ALA A 33 -5.20 0.70 -1.06
N VAL A 34 -5.86 1.58 -1.81
CA VAL A 34 -5.22 2.72 -2.48
C VAL A 34 -5.85 4.01 -1.98
N ASN A 35 -5.02 4.96 -1.57
CA ASN A 35 -5.47 6.29 -1.18
C ASN A 35 -6.18 6.98 -2.35
N SER A 36 -7.37 7.55 -2.11
CA SER A 36 -8.02 8.42 -3.08
C SER A 36 -7.17 9.65 -3.37
N ASP A 37 -7.52 10.40 -4.41
CA ASP A 37 -6.78 11.62 -4.75
C ASP A 37 -6.83 12.64 -3.60
N ALA A 38 -7.98 12.78 -2.95
CA ALA A 38 -8.12 13.65 -1.78
C ALA A 38 -7.26 13.18 -0.61
N SER A 39 -7.24 11.88 -0.35
CA SER A 39 -6.40 11.29 0.71
C SER A 39 -4.91 11.56 0.45
N VAL A 40 -4.45 11.41 -0.79
CA VAL A 40 -3.06 11.71 -1.16
C VAL A 40 -2.72 13.18 -0.90
N ARG A 41 -3.61 14.09 -1.25
CA ARG A 41 -3.40 15.52 -1.01
C ARG A 41 -3.26 15.82 0.48
N HIS A 42 -4.02 15.15 1.33
CA HIS A 42 -3.92 15.30 2.79
C HIS A 42 -2.59 14.80 3.36
N LEU A 43 -1.91 13.89 2.66
CA LEU A 43 -0.60 13.39 3.11
C LEU A 43 0.53 14.39 2.88
N GLY A 44 0.28 15.51 2.18
CA GLY A 44 1.28 16.56 1.98
C GLY A 44 2.46 16.17 1.09
N LYS A 45 2.25 15.29 0.12
CA LYS A 45 3.31 14.80 -0.77
C LYS A 45 3.68 15.78 -1.89
N GLY A 46 3.10 16.96 -1.89
CA GLY A 46 3.31 18.00 -2.90
C GLY A 46 2.02 18.36 -3.63
N ASP A 47 1.95 19.58 -4.18
CA ASP A 47 0.74 20.12 -4.79
C ASP A 47 0.32 19.38 -6.06
N ASP A 48 1.27 18.72 -6.72
CA ASP A 48 1.06 17.99 -7.96
C ASP A 48 0.85 16.48 -7.75
N ARG A 49 0.69 16.05 -6.53
CA ARG A 49 0.45 14.64 -6.20
C ARG A 49 -1.05 14.43 -5.91
N PRO A 50 -1.67 13.34 -6.41
CA PRO A 50 -1.01 12.30 -7.21
C PRO A 50 -0.79 12.74 -8.65
N MET A 51 0.23 12.16 -9.30
CA MET A 51 0.48 12.32 -10.73
C MET A 51 -0.57 11.58 -11.56
N ASN A 52 -0.96 10.40 -11.10
CA ASN A 52 -1.99 9.57 -11.74
C ASN A 52 -3.26 9.59 -10.89
N PRO A 53 -4.43 9.80 -11.51
CA PRO A 53 -5.70 9.75 -10.78
C PRO A 53 -5.97 8.33 -10.26
N LEU A 54 -6.84 8.23 -9.28
CA LEU A 54 -7.16 6.98 -8.60
C LEU A 54 -7.52 5.85 -9.57
N ASP A 55 -8.37 6.12 -10.55
CA ASP A 55 -8.82 5.09 -11.50
C ASP A 55 -7.63 4.48 -12.26
N ASP A 56 -6.68 5.30 -12.67
CA ASP A 56 -5.49 4.83 -13.38
C ASP A 56 -4.59 4.01 -12.45
N ARG A 57 -4.40 4.46 -11.22
CA ARG A 57 -3.60 3.74 -10.23
C ARG A 57 -4.20 2.39 -9.90
N MET A 58 -5.51 2.32 -9.72
CA MET A 58 -6.22 1.06 -9.46
C MET A 58 -6.13 0.11 -10.65
N ALA A 59 -6.28 0.62 -11.88
CA ALA A 59 -6.22 -0.20 -13.09
C ALA A 59 -4.85 -0.86 -13.26
N VAL A 60 -3.78 -0.12 -13.01
CA VAL A 60 -2.42 -0.65 -13.10
C VAL A 60 -2.18 -1.74 -12.06
N LEU A 61 -2.58 -1.49 -10.81
CA LEU A 61 -2.43 -2.49 -9.73
C LEU A 61 -3.25 -3.75 -10.02
N ALA A 62 -4.47 -3.60 -10.51
CA ALA A 62 -5.34 -4.73 -10.81
C ALA A 62 -4.80 -5.61 -11.93
N ALA A 63 -3.91 -5.08 -12.78
CA ALA A 63 -3.29 -5.84 -13.87
C ALA A 63 -2.14 -6.73 -13.40
N LEU A 64 -1.63 -6.53 -12.18
CA LEU A 64 -0.54 -7.34 -11.64
C LEU A 64 -1.04 -8.72 -11.22
N ALA A 65 -0.32 -9.76 -11.63
CA ALA A 65 -0.70 -11.15 -11.33
C ALA A 65 -0.79 -11.44 -9.83
N CYS A 66 0.02 -10.77 -9.01
CA CYS A 66 0.05 -10.99 -7.56
C CYS A 66 -1.09 -10.30 -6.82
N VAL A 67 -1.85 -9.40 -7.45
CA VAL A 67 -2.92 -8.64 -6.81
C VAL A 67 -4.27 -9.29 -7.12
N ASP A 68 -5.01 -9.64 -6.08
CA ASP A 68 -6.32 -10.28 -6.22
C ASP A 68 -7.47 -9.28 -6.14
N LEU A 69 -7.32 -8.21 -5.35
CA LEU A 69 -8.37 -7.20 -5.18
C LEU A 69 -7.73 -5.83 -4.93
N VAL A 70 -8.27 -4.81 -5.59
CA VAL A 70 -7.89 -3.42 -5.35
C VAL A 70 -9.09 -2.67 -4.83
N VAL A 71 -8.93 -1.94 -3.73
CA VAL A 71 -9.99 -1.13 -3.12
C VAL A 71 -9.45 0.28 -2.82
N ALA A 72 -10.34 1.27 -2.77
CA ALA A 72 -9.97 2.65 -2.49
C ALA A 72 -10.42 3.07 -1.09
N PHE A 73 -9.72 4.02 -0.49
CA PHE A 73 -10.17 4.66 0.75
C PHE A 73 -9.88 6.16 0.72
N ASP A 74 -10.77 6.95 1.36
CA ASP A 74 -10.67 8.40 1.40
C ASP A 74 -9.99 8.93 2.66
N ASP A 75 -9.98 8.16 3.73
CA ASP A 75 -9.43 8.56 5.02
C ASP A 75 -7.92 8.74 4.96
N ASP A 76 -7.34 9.42 5.94
CA ASP A 76 -5.90 9.59 6.04
C ASP A 76 -5.18 8.26 6.23
N THR A 77 -5.83 7.32 6.92
CA THR A 77 -5.30 5.96 7.10
C THR A 77 -6.35 4.93 6.70
N PRO A 78 -5.92 3.70 6.36
CA PRO A 78 -6.87 2.63 6.00
C PRO A 78 -7.46 1.89 7.20
N ARG A 79 -7.37 2.44 8.42
CA ARG A 79 -7.77 1.74 9.65
C ARG A 79 -9.21 1.25 9.61
N ALA A 80 -10.16 2.09 9.22
CA ALA A 80 -11.57 1.70 9.14
C ALA A 80 -11.80 0.57 8.14
N LEU A 81 -11.12 0.63 7.01
CA LEU A 81 -11.20 -0.40 5.98
C LEU A 81 -10.57 -1.71 6.47
N ILE A 82 -9.43 -1.65 7.15
CA ILE A 82 -8.76 -2.83 7.74
C ILE A 82 -9.68 -3.50 8.75
N VAL A 83 -10.31 -2.71 9.63
CA VAL A 83 -11.25 -3.24 10.63
C VAL A 83 -12.44 -3.91 9.96
N ALA A 84 -12.97 -3.32 8.89
CA ALA A 84 -14.08 -3.90 8.13
C ALA A 84 -13.69 -5.20 7.41
N CYS A 85 -12.50 -5.24 6.82
CA CYS A 85 -12.00 -6.42 6.10
C CYS A 85 -11.46 -7.50 7.04
N MET A 86 -10.87 -7.09 8.14
CA MET A 86 -10.18 -7.93 9.14
C MET A 86 -9.35 -9.04 8.48
N PRO A 87 -8.27 -8.67 7.77
CA PRO A 87 -7.38 -9.66 7.15
C PRO A 87 -6.62 -10.44 8.21
N GLU A 88 -6.18 -11.63 7.86
CA GLU A 88 -5.35 -12.45 8.74
C GLU A 88 -3.91 -11.94 8.79
N ILE A 89 -3.44 -11.29 7.72
CA ILE A 89 -2.07 -10.76 7.63
C ILE A 89 -2.12 -9.33 7.10
N LEU A 90 -1.60 -8.39 7.90
CA LEU A 90 -1.42 -7.00 7.49
C LEU A 90 0.05 -6.76 7.19
N VAL A 91 0.36 -6.27 6.00
CA VAL A 91 1.73 -6.06 5.53
C VAL A 91 2.00 -4.59 5.30
N LYS A 92 3.16 -4.13 5.70
CA LYS A 92 3.66 -2.79 5.43
C LYS A 92 5.11 -2.87 4.98
N GLY A 93 5.51 -2.04 4.02
CA GLY A 93 6.89 -1.98 3.56
C GLY A 93 7.73 -1.04 4.39
N GLY A 94 9.01 -1.38 4.60
CA GLY A 94 9.97 -0.52 5.29
C GLY A 94 10.06 -0.78 6.78
N ASP A 95 10.39 0.27 7.56
CA ASP A 95 10.73 0.17 8.98
C ASP A 95 9.52 0.33 9.91
N TYR A 96 8.33 -0.02 9.44
CA TYR A 96 7.12 0.07 10.25
C TYR A 96 7.05 -1.05 11.28
N THR A 97 6.42 -0.74 12.42
CA THR A 97 6.10 -1.72 13.45
C THR A 97 4.59 -1.80 13.64
N ALA A 98 4.11 -2.80 14.38
CA ALA A 98 2.69 -2.89 14.69
C ALA A 98 2.21 -1.64 15.45
N ALA A 99 3.04 -1.07 16.31
CA ALA A 99 2.69 0.12 17.10
C ALA A 99 2.55 1.37 16.23
N THR A 100 3.27 1.45 15.09
CA THR A 100 3.27 2.61 14.20
C THR A 100 2.40 2.43 12.95
N THR A 101 1.72 1.30 12.82
CA THR A 101 0.90 0.98 11.64
C THR A 101 -0.58 0.98 12.00
N ALA A 102 -1.35 1.82 11.32
CA ALA A 102 -2.80 1.88 11.53
C ALA A 102 -3.45 0.53 11.22
N GLY A 103 -4.31 0.06 12.10
CA GLY A 103 -5.02 -1.21 11.96
C GLY A 103 -4.27 -2.44 12.46
N ALA A 104 -2.96 -2.34 12.69
CA ALA A 104 -2.16 -3.49 13.10
C ALA A 104 -2.59 -4.04 14.47
N ALA A 105 -2.86 -3.17 15.43
CA ALA A 105 -3.29 -3.60 16.77
C ALA A 105 -4.60 -4.40 16.68
N GLU A 106 -5.54 -3.95 15.87
CA GLU A 106 -6.84 -4.62 15.69
C GLU A 106 -6.68 -5.98 15.04
N VAL A 107 -5.81 -6.09 14.03
CA VAL A 107 -5.53 -7.36 13.35
C VAL A 107 -4.90 -8.36 14.31
N VAL A 108 -3.91 -7.92 15.08
CA VAL A 108 -3.22 -8.78 16.06
C VAL A 108 -4.20 -9.21 17.17
N ALA A 109 -5.04 -8.30 17.67
CA ALA A 109 -6.04 -8.62 18.69
C ALA A 109 -7.06 -9.65 18.20
N ALA A 110 -7.34 -9.69 16.91
CA ALA A 110 -8.25 -10.67 16.28
C ALA A 110 -7.57 -12.01 15.97
N GLY A 111 -6.30 -12.19 16.34
CA GLY A 111 -5.57 -13.43 16.08
C GLY A 111 -4.74 -13.43 14.81
N GLY A 112 -4.74 -12.33 14.07
CA GLY A 112 -3.91 -12.17 12.87
C GLY A 112 -2.49 -11.72 13.21
N ARG A 113 -1.72 -11.35 12.18
CA ARG A 113 -0.35 -10.89 12.38
C ARG A 113 0.00 -9.71 11.48
N PHE A 114 0.95 -8.93 11.94
CA PHE A 114 1.57 -7.84 11.19
C PHE A 114 2.94 -8.28 10.69
N VAL A 115 3.25 -7.99 9.43
CA VAL A 115 4.53 -8.32 8.82
C VAL A 115 5.09 -7.06 8.17
N ALA A 116 6.29 -6.64 8.59
CA ALA A 116 7.05 -5.60 7.91
C ALA A 116 7.97 -6.27 6.89
N VAL A 117 7.87 -5.82 5.63
CA VAL A 117 8.70 -6.34 4.55
C VAL A 117 9.74 -5.28 4.18
N PRO A 118 11.04 -5.56 4.34
CA PRO A 118 12.06 -4.59 3.93
C PRO A 118 12.07 -4.42 2.40
N PHE A 119 12.40 -3.21 1.95
CA PHE A 119 12.48 -2.95 0.52
C PHE A 119 13.71 -3.66 -0.07
N ALA A 120 13.47 -4.54 -1.04
CA ALA A 120 14.55 -5.23 -1.75
C ALA A 120 15.29 -4.32 -2.74
N HIS A 121 14.65 -3.24 -3.18
CA HIS A 121 15.21 -2.27 -4.13
C HIS A 121 15.02 -0.87 -3.57
N ASP A 122 16.13 -0.11 -3.48
CA ASP A 122 16.11 1.27 -2.96
C ASP A 122 15.58 2.24 -4.03
N ARG A 123 14.28 2.21 -4.24
CA ARG A 123 13.57 3.07 -5.18
C ARG A 123 12.25 3.52 -4.57
N SER A 124 11.85 4.76 -4.88
CA SER A 124 10.56 5.29 -4.45
C SER A 124 9.95 6.14 -5.55
N THR A 125 8.62 6.30 -5.51
CA THR A 125 7.91 7.19 -6.44
C THR A 125 8.39 8.62 -6.27
N THR A 126 8.60 9.07 -5.03
CA THR A 126 9.10 10.42 -4.75
C THR A 126 10.48 10.66 -5.35
N ALA A 127 11.41 9.70 -5.18
CA ALA A 127 12.74 9.79 -5.75
C ALA A 127 12.70 9.78 -7.28
N LEU A 128 11.84 8.95 -7.88
CA LEU A 128 11.68 8.89 -9.33
C LEU A 128 11.16 10.22 -9.89
N ILE A 129 10.15 10.81 -9.26
CA ILE A 129 9.60 12.11 -9.67
C ILE A 129 10.68 13.20 -9.56
N ALA A 130 11.44 13.22 -8.49
CA ALA A 130 12.53 14.17 -8.30
C ALA A 130 13.58 14.04 -9.42
N LYS A 131 13.94 12.82 -9.79
CA LYS A 131 14.90 12.55 -10.87
C LYS A 131 14.39 13.07 -12.21
N VAL A 132 13.11 12.84 -12.53
CA VAL A 132 12.48 13.31 -13.77
C VAL A 132 12.49 14.83 -13.83
N ARG A 133 12.30 15.52 -12.70
CA ARG A 133 12.32 16.98 -12.61
C ARG A 133 13.72 17.58 -12.57
N GLY A 134 14.78 16.77 -12.58
CA GLY A 134 16.16 17.24 -12.51
C GLY A 134 16.58 17.72 -11.13
N ARG A 135 16.02 17.19 -10.09
CA ARG A 135 16.29 17.59 -8.70
C ARG A 135 17.08 16.57 -7.93
#